data_268e219229dc6b107565fcf4a25ca476
#
_entry.id   268e219229dc6b107565fcf4a25ca476
#
_cell.length_a   1.000
_cell.length_b   1.000
_cell.length_c   1.000
_cell.angle_alpha   90.00
_cell.angle_beta   90.00
_cell.angle_gamma   90.00
#
_symmetry.space_group_name_H-M   'P 1'
#
loop_
_entity.id
_entity.type
_entity.pdbx_description
1 polymer ?
#
loop_
_entity_poly.entity_id
_entity_poly.type
_entity_poly.pdbx_seq_one_letter_code
_entity_poly.pdbx_strand_id
1 'polypeptide(L)'
;MKLRDYQQAAIDAIWGWWESGRQGEHPLVCLPTGGGKTVIFSELIRKLIATYPGVSVLILAHRKELITQAEDKLKSVWRDAPVGVYAAALKRREVGQITIASRDTIAGVIDDIGTFSFVIVDEAHRINTKDLGRYYKIIQALKDRYPSLVVIGFTATPFRLGQGRIYGHGKPFADLAYRIGMKELIDKGHLSRLTSMSGKAESIIDTTGIKMIGGDFDEKELSVRATSDTIVDSALADWKEKAFDEERKATVFFCVSKIHAEMVGEKLSRLGIDCPHVTADTPAQERDDILKGFDRGEFPAIANVGVLIEGWDCKRVDCIAMLRPTNSRALYVQMVGRGMRTFPGKQDCLVLDYGGNIERLGPVDEADEIEPIAKSSKKAIGEPCKKCSREFGCKTCGYWGATAEGQYGWIAGCGEHNHPSARSCSQCGAPFIKHETTPTEGGILSTERRLMDFPVESVSASVAVSRKTGQSYLRVSYRVSLFEVFTQNLMIGYPNPAGQYALIKWTKMVDSEPGLLPHTSEKAEEYLSSGQIKFKPVSNISVDMASRWKEIMRVDYAND
;
A
#
# COMPACT_ATOMS: atom_id res chain seq x y z
N MET A 1 27.27 18.37 -2.40
CA MET A 1 25.84 18.39 -1.97
C MET A 1 25.79 18.06 -0.48
N LYS A 2 24.98 18.76 0.35
CA LYS A 2 24.85 18.43 1.77
C LYS A 2 23.74 17.37 1.92
N LEU A 3 24.06 16.23 2.55
CA LEU A 3 23.07 15.20 2.86
C LEU A 3 22.12 15.69 3.97
N ARG A 4 20.90 15.18 3.94
CA ARG A 4 19.97 15.29 5.06
C ARG A 4 20.35 14.29 6.16
N ASP A 5 19.96 14.54 7.40
CA ASP A 5 20.35 13.71 8.56
C ASP A 5 20.03 12.22 8.35
N TYR A 6 18.83 11.90 7.87
CA TYR A 6 18.43 10.51 7.62
C TYR A 6 19.20 9.85 6.46
N GLN A 7 19.66 10.65 5.48
CA GLN A 7 20.48 10.14 4.38
C GLN A 7 21.88 9.79 4.88
N GLN A 8 22.43 10.63 5.75
CA GLN A 8 23.70 10.31 6.42
C GLN A 8 23.53 9.09 7.33
N ALA A 9 22.46 9.03 8.15
CA ALA A 9 22.17 7.89 9.02
C ALA A 9 22.03 6.57 8.25
N ALA A 10 21.46 6.59 7.04
CA ALA A 10 21.37 5.40 6.19
C ALA A 10 22.75 4.90 5.73
N ILE A 11 23.65 5.83 5.38
CA ILE A 11 25.03 5.50 5.03
C ILE A 11 25.77 4.95 6.25
N ASP A 12 25.67 5.61 7.40
CA ASP A 12 26.33 5.21 8.64
C ASP A 12 25.84 3.82 9.11
N ALA A 13 24.56 3.53 8.92
CA ALA A 13 24.00 2.21 9.22
C ALA A 13 24.58 1.10 8.33
N ILE A 14 24.87 1.38 7.04
CA ILE A 14 25.55 0.41 6.16
C ILE A 14 27.00 0.21 6.60
N TRP A 15 27.72 1.27 7.00
CA TRP A 15 29.07 1.15 7.54
C TRP A 15 29.08 0.36 8.85
N GLY A 16 28.20 0.69 9.81
CA GLY A 16 28.03 -0.05 11.05
C GLY A 16 27.64 -1.52 10.84
N TRP A 17 26.89 -1.83 9.77
CA TRP A 17 26.61 -3.22 9.37
C TRP A 17 27.90 -3.99 9.10
N TRP A 18 28.83 -3.42 8.35
CA TRP A 18 30.10 -4.07 8.05
C TRP A 18 31.05 -4.12 9.26
N GLU A 19 31.09 -3.05 10.06
CA GLU A 19 31.89 -2.99 11.30
C GLU A 19 31.44 -4.02 12.35
N SER A 20 30.15 -4.40 12.33
CA SER A 20 29.61 -5.45 13.22
C SER A 20 29.95 -6.89 12.80
N GLY A 21 30.82 -7.08 11.81
CA GLY A 21 31.29 -8.40 11.38
C GLY A 21 30.39 -9.06 10.32
N ARG A 22 29.43 -8.30 9.73
CA ARG A 22 28.45 -8.80 8.74
C ARG A 22 28.87 -8.54 7.28
N GLN A 23 30.18 -8.51 7.00
CA GLN A 23 30.71 -8.15 5.66
C GLN A 23 30.26 -9.11 4.53
N GLY A 24 30.02 -10.39 4.85
CA GLY A 24 29.54 -11.38 3.88
C GLY A 24 28.02 -11.37 3.63
N GLU A 25 27.28 -10.56 4.38
CA GLU A 25 25.83 -10.49 4.30
C GLU A 25 25.37 -9.31 3.43
N HIS A 26 24.16 -9.44 2.86
CA HIS A 26 23.57 -8.45 1.96
C HIS A 26 22.57 -7.57 2.70
N PRO A 27 22.89 -6.29 2.99
CA PRO A 27 21.98 -5.38 3.67
C PRO A 27 20.87 -4.87 2.75
N LEU A 28 19.69 -4.59 3.34
CA LEU A 28 18.58 -3.91 2.69
C LEU A 28 18.36 -2.53 3.33
N VAL A 29 18.17 -1.52 2.51
CA VAL A 29 17.85 -0.15 2.93
C VAL A 29 16.44 0.20 2.44
N CYS A 30 15.55 0.55 3.37
CA CYS A 30 14.16 0.84 3.08
C CYS A 30 13.85 2.33 3.31
N LEU A 31 13.51 3.03 2.22
CA LEU A 31 13.06 4.43 2.26
C LEU A 31 11.88 4.63 1.32
N PRO A 32 10.91 5.49 1.68
CA PRO A 32 9.78 5.84 0.82
C PRO A 32 10.21 6.37 -0.56
N THR A 33 9.29 6.30 -1.50
CA THR A 33 9.45 6.97 -2.79
C THR A 33 9.63 8.49 -2.56
N GLY A 34 10.60 9.10 -3.23
CA GLY A 34 10.96 10.51 -2.96
C GLY A 34 11.93 10.71 -1.79
N GLY A 35 12.25 9.69 -0.99
CA GLY A 35 13.21 9.75 0.13
C GLY A 35 14.68 9.88 -0.28
N GLY A 36 15.00 9.93 -1.58
CA GLY A 36 16.36 10.18 -2.07
C GLY A 36 17.29 8.96 -2.05
N LYS A 37 16.76 7.74 -2.26
CA LYS A 37 17.55 6.50 -2.39
C LYS A 37 18.78 6.66 -3.28
N THR A 38 18.58 7.28 -4.46
CA THR A 38 19.67 7.50 -5.44
C THR A 38 20.77 8.42 -4.90
N VAL A 39 20.42 9.42 -4.10
CA VAL A 39 21.42 10.31 -3.44
C VAL A 39 22.26 9.52 -2.43
N ILE A 40 21.59 8.67 -1.62
CA ILE A 40 22.24 7.87 -0.60
C ILE A 40 23.26 6.91 -1.23
N PHE A 41 22.83 6.12 -2.21
CA PHE A 41 23.76 5.17 -2.82
C PHE A 41 24.85 5.86 -3.65
N SER A 42 24.59 7.03 -4.28
CA SER A 42 25.62 7.78 -4.97
C SER A 42 26.72 8.28 -4.02
N GLU A 43 26.34 8.81 -2.86
CA GLU A 43 27.30 9.25 -1.85
C GLU A 43 28.00 8.07 -1.16
N LEU A 44 27.31 6.97 -0.93
CA LEU A 44 27.89 5.72 -0.45
C LEU A 44 28.99 5.24 -1.40
N ILE A 45 28.71 5.17 -2.71
CA ILE A 45 29.70 4.78 -3.73
C ILE A 45 30.92 5.71 -3.71
N ARG A 46 30.69 7.03 -3.65
CA ARG A 46 31.77 8.01 -3.59
C ARG A 46 32.67 7.77 -2.38
N LYS A 47 32.09 7.53 -1.19
CA LYS A 47 32.81 7.23 0.03
C LYS A 47 33.56 5.88 -0.06
N LEU A 48 32.92 4.85 -0.61
CA LEU A 48 33.52 3.53 -0.81
C LEU A 48 34.78 3.61 -1.68
N ILE A 49 34.70 4.27 -2.82
CA ILE A 49 35.84 4.40 -3.75
C ILE A 49 36.92 5.30 -3.16
N ALA A 50 36.56 6.34 -2.43
CA ALA A 50 37.52 7.21 -1.75
C ALA A 50 38.31 6.45 -0.66
N THR A 51 37.64 5.55 0.07
CA THR A 51 38.26 4.74 1.12
C THR A 51 39.02 3.54 0.55
N TYR A 52 38.49 2.93 -0.50
CA TYR A 52 39.03 1.72 -1.14
C TYR A 52 39.11 1.93 -2.66
N PRO A 53 40.19 2.53 -3.20
CA PRO A 53 40.31 2.90 -4.61
C PRO A 53 40.20 1.73 -5.61
N GLY A 54 40.47 0.49 -5.16
CA GLY A 54 40.36 -0.73 -5.98
C GLY A 54 38.96 -1.30 -6.11
N VAL A 55 37.97 -0.72 -5.42
CA VAL A 55 36.58 -1.20 -5.45
C VAL A 55 35.90 -0.85 -6.77
N SER A 56 35.18 -1.80 -7.34
CA SER A 56 34.28 -1.62 -8.49
C SER A 56 32.83 -1.87 -8.09
N VAL A 57 31.92 -1.06 -8.63
CA VAL A 57 30.50 -1.06 -8.26
C VAL A 57 29.62 -1.23 -9.47
N LEU A 58 28.68 -2.18 -9.41
CA LEU A 58 27.62 -2.36 -10.38
C LEU A 58 26.29 -1.87 -9.81
N ILE A 59 25.64 -0.93 -10.50
CA ILE A 59 24.27 -0.49 -10.19
C ILE A 59 23.32 -1.16 -11.17
N LEU A 60 22.39 -1.96 -10.66
CA LEU A 60 21.38 -2.66 -11.46
C LEU A 60 20.04 -1.93 -11.43
N ALA A 61 19.57 -1.54 -12.59
CA ALA A 61 18.23 -0.99 -12.81
C ALA A 61 17.52 -1.75 -13.93
N HIS A 62 16.19 -1.67 -13.99
CA HIS A 62 15.40 -2.43 -14.96
C HIS A 62 14.78 -1.56 -16.06
N ARG A 63 14.80 -0.22 -15.93
CA ARG A 63 14.29 0.74 -16.91
C ARG A 63 15.35 1.75 -17.32
N LYS A 64 15.29 2.19 -18.58
CA LYS A 64 16.24 3.19 -19.11
C LYS A 64 16.17 4.52 -18.33
N GLU A 65 14.99 4.94 -17.92
CA GLU A 65 14.77 6.17 -17.16
C GLU A 65 15.49 6.12 -15.79
N LEU A 66 15.45 4.98 -15.10
CA LEU A 66 16.17 4.79 -13.84
C LEU A 66 17.70 4.81 -14.04
N ILE A 67 18.18 4.26 -15.16
CA ILE A 67 19.62 4.27 -15.50
C ILE A 67 20.09 5.71 -15.73
N THR A 68 19.37 6.48 -16.54
CA THR A 68 19.68 7.89 -16.79
C THR A 68 19.63 8.72 -15.51
N GLN A 69 18.59 8.55 -14.70
CA GLN A 69 18.48 9.26 -13.41
C GLN A 69 19.59 8.88 -12.44
N ALA A 70 20.00 7.60 -12.39
CA ALA A 70 21.11 7.18 -11.55
C ALA A 70 22.44 7.82 -12.01
N GLU A 71 22.69 7.89 -13.32
CA GLU A 71 23.86 8.55 -13.89
C GLU A 71 23.87 10.05 -13.57
N ASP A 72 22.77 10.75 -13.87
CA ASP A 72 22.64 12.20 -13.63
C ASP A 72 22.81 12.53 -12.14
N LYS A 73 22.20 11.72 -11.28
CA LYS A 73 22.29 11.92 -9.85
C LYS A 73 23.68 11.64 -9.31
N LEU A 74 24.32 10.57 -9.76
CA LEU A 74 25.70 10.25 -9.39
C LEU A 74 26.65 11.38 -9.80
N LYS A 75 26.55 11.88 -11.04
CA LYS A 75 27.33 13.03 -11.53
C LYS A 75 27.01 14.33 -10.78
N SER A 76 25.78 14.51 -10.29
CA SER A 76 25.42 15.67 -9.47
C SER A 76 26.04 15.64 -8.08
N VAL A 77 26.28 14.45 -7.52
CA VAL A 77 26.94 14.23 -6.23
C VAL A 77 28.45 14.23 -6.40
N TRP A 78 28.93 13.64 -7.47
CA TRP A 78 30.34 13.49 -7.81
C TRP A 78 30.57 13.73 -9.29
N ARG A 79 30.97 14.96 -9.66
CA ARG A 79 31.06 15.44 -11.05
C ARG A 79 31.93 14.55 -11.95
N ASP A 80 33.09 14.13 -11.43
CA ASP A 80 34.08 13.37 -12.19
C ASP A 80 34.03 11.87 -11.86
N ALA A 81 32.84 11.37 -11.52
CA ALA A 81 32.63 9.95 -11.21
C ALA A 81 33.01 9.07 -12.41
N PRO A 82 33.81 8.00 -12.24
CA PRO A 82 34.24 7.09 -13.31
C PRO A 82 33.11 6.14 -13.72
N VAL A 83 32.06 6.68 -14.36
CA VAL A 83 30.82 6.00 -14.70
C VAL A 83 30.83 5.48 -16.12
N GLY A 84 30.58 4.18 -16.27
CA GLY A 84 30.16 3.56 -17.53
C GLY A 84 28.67 3.19 -17.49
N VAL A 85 28.01 3.20 -18.64
CA VAL A 85 26.61 2.80 -18.79
C VAL A 85 26.50 1.61 -19.74
N TYR A 86 25.86 0.52 -19.24
CA TYR A 86 25.66 -0.71 -20.00
C TYR A 86 24.17 -1.00 -20.19
N ALA A 87 23.58 -0.43 -21.25
CA ALA A 87 22.15 -0.52 -21.51
C ALA A 87 21.85 -0.46 -23.02
N ALA A 88 21.31 -1.55 -23.57
CA ALA A 88 20.96 -1.63 -24.99
C ALA A 88 19.92 -0.57 -25.40
N ALA A 89 18.94 -0.29 -24.55
CA ALA A 89 17.93 0.75 -24.79
C ALA A 89 18.50 2.16 -24.92
N LEU A 90 19.70 2.41 -24.37
CA LEU A 90 20.44 3.67 -24.50
C LEU A 90 21.55 3.60 -25.55
N LYS A 91 21.70 2.46 -26.24
CA LYS A 91 22.77 2.18 -27.21
C LYS A 91 24.18 2.39 -26.63
N ARG A 92 24.35 2.16 -25.32
CA ARG A 92 25.63 2.31 -24.61
C ARG A 92 26.08 0.97 -24.04
N ARG A 93 27.37 0.67 -24.15
CA ARG A 93 28.03 -0.56 -23.66
C ARG A 93 29.38 -0.22 -23.01
N GLU A 94 29.37 0.71 -22.10
CA GLU A 94 30.55 1.22 -21.41
C GLU A 94 30.64 0.55 -20.04
N VAL A 95 31.79 -0.03 -19.74
CA VAL A 95 32.14 -0.56 -18.41
C VAL A 95 33.11 0.39 -17.77
N GLY A 96 32.84 0.82 -16.53
CA GLY A 96 33.67 1.69 -15.73
C GLY A 96 33.87 1.13 -14.33
N GLN A 97 34.64 1.83 -13.51
CA GLN A 97 34.74 1.50 -12.08
C GLN A 97 33.37 1.52 -11.40
N ILE A 98 32.49 2.43 -11.84
CA ILE A 98 31.08 2.41 -11.53
C ILE A 98 30.35 2.08 -12.81
N THR A 99 29.67 0.96 -12.88
CA THR A 99 28.88 0.58 -14.06
C THR A 99 27.39 0.61 -13.72
N ILE A 100 26.62 1.43 -14.43
CA ILE A 100 25.16 1.47 -14.32
C ILE A 100 24.60 0.61 -15.45
N ALA A 101 23.92 -0.48 -15.12
CA ALA A 101 23.50 -1.46 -16.12
C ALA A 101 22.02 -1.77 -16.09
N SER A 102 21.47 -1.99 -17.30
CA SER A 102 20.17 -2.64 -17.44
C SER A 102 20.30 -4.11 -17.09
N ARG A 103 19.49 -4.56 -16.12
CA ARG A 103 19.40 -5.97 -15.74
C ARG A 103 19.26 -6.91 -16.95
N ASP A 104 18.42 -6.52 -17.91
CA ASP A 104 18.11 -7.37 -19.08
C ASP A 104 19.25 -7.41 -20.10
N THR A 105 19.99 -6.30 -20.21
CA THR A 105 21.17 -6.22 -21.11
C THR A 105 22.35 -6.98 -20.53
N ILE A 106 22.63 -6.81 -19.22
CA ILE A 106 23.83 -7.36 -18.62
C ILE A 106 23.74 -8.87 -18.36
N ALA A 107 22.53 -9.40 -18.17
CA ALA A 107 22.32 -10.82 -17.91
C ALA A 107 22.82 -11.75 -19.02
N GLY A 108 22.91 -11.27 -20.25
CA GLY A 108 23.41 -12.03 -21.39
C GLY A 108 24.93 -11.96 -21.60
N VAL A 109 25.63 -11.09 -20.88
CA VAL A 109 27.07 -10.83 -21.05
C VAL A 109 27.81 -10.74 -19.71
N ILE A 110 27.17 -11.19 -18.64
CA ILE A 110 27.70 -11.04 -17.27
C ILE A 110 29.08 -11.68 -17.11
N ASP A 111 29.36 -12.71 -17.88
CA ASP A 111 30.64 -13.42 -17.82
C ASP A 111 31.79 -12.65 -18.47
N ASP A 112 31.51 -11.69 -19.34
CA ASP A 112 32.50 -10.95 -20.14
C ASP A 112 32.80 -9.55 -19.58
N ILE A 113 31.99 -9.03 -18.65
CA ILE A 113 32.10 -7.62 -18.17
C ILE A 113 33.01 -7.41 -16.95
N GLY A 114 33.76 -8.44 -16.53
CA GLY A 114 34.69 -8.34 -15.41
C GLY A 114 34.05 -8.62 -14.05
N THR A 115 34.74 -8.21 -12.98
CA THR A 115 34.34 -8.45 -11.59
C THR A 115 33.92 -7.15 -10.94
N PHE A 116 32.96 -7.24 -10.00
CA PHE A 116 32.53 -6.14 -9.17
C PHE A 116 32.60 -6.52 -7.70
N SER A 117 33.00 -5.59 -6.86
CA SER A 117 33.08 -5.78 -5.41
C SER A 117 31.72 -5.55 -4.74
N PHE A 118 30.93 -4.64 -5.31
CA PHE A 118 29.61 -4.30 -4.82
C PHE A 118 28.57 -4.29 -5.95
N VAL A 119 27.38 -4.79 -5.64
CA VAL A 119 26.20 -4.64 -6.48
C VAL A 119 25.15 -3.82 -5.72
N ILE A 120 24.70 -2.72 -6.29
CA ILE A 120 23.57 -1.96 -5.80
C ILE A 120 22.34 -2.31 -6.63
N VAL A 121 21.27 -2.72 -5.97
CA VAL A 121 20.00 -3.03 -6.63
C VAL A 121 18.97 -1.98 -6.23
N ASP A 122 18.62 -1.12 -7.17
CA ASP A 122 17.49 -0.20 -7.00
C ASP A 122 16.17 -0.93 -7.25
N GLU A 123 15.13 -0.55 -6.51
CA GLU A 123 13.84 -1.24 -6.45
C GLU A 123 14.00 -2.76 -6.15
N ALA A 124 14.75 -3.05 -5.09
CA ALA A 124 15.14 -4.41 -4.69
C ALA A 124 13.96 -5.38 -4.47
N HIS A 125 12.73 -4.88 -4.22
CA HIS A 125 11.52 -5.70 -4.15
C HIS A 125 11.21 -6.47 -5.45
N ARG A 126 11.85 -6.09 -6.57
CA ARG A 126 11.71 -6.80 -7.85
C ARG A 126 12.52 -8.09 -7.94
N ILE A 127 13.43 -8.34 -7.00
CA ILE A 127 14.16 -9.62 -6.94
C ILE A 127 13.16 -10.71 -6.57
N ASN A 128 13.07 -11.74 -7.44
CA ASN A 128 12.22 -12.89 -7.17
C ASN A 128 12.89 -13.80 -6.13
N THR A 129 12.17 -14.11 -5.05
CA THR A 129 12.68 -14.97 -3.96
C THR A 129 12.48 -16.46 -4.22
N LYS A 130 11.68 -16.83 -5.22
CA LYS A 130 11.31 -18.22 -5.52
C LYS A 130 11.96 -18.78 -6.78
N ASP A 131 12.54 -17.92 -7.61
CA ASP A 131 13.03 -18.30 -8.93
C ASP A 131 14.48 -17.89 -9.15
N LEU A 132 15.15 -18.66 -9.97
CA LEU A 132 16.44 -18.36 -10.60
C LEU A 132 16.31 -17.21 -11.61
N GLY A 133 15.61 -16.13 -11.21
CA GLY A 133 15.37 -14.95 -12.03
C GLY A 133 16.67 -14.27 -12.46
N ARG A 134 16.60 -13.37 -13.44
CA ARG A 134 17.77 -12.67 -14.01
C ARG A 134 18.66 -12.01 -12.95
N TYR A 135 18.09 -11.41 -11.91
CA TYR A 135 18.87 -10.84 -10.80
C TYR A 135 19.69 -11.90 -10.07
N TYR A 136 19.08 -13.06 -9.77
CA TYR A 136 19.77 -14.16 -9.10
C TYR A 136 20.94 -14.68 -9.96
N LYS A 137 20.71 -14.90 -11.25
CA LYS A 137 21.77 -15.35 -12.18
C LYS A 137 22.94 -14.39 -12.25
N ILE A 138 22.67 -13.08 -12.34
CA ILE A 138 23.70 -12.03 -12.34
C ILE A 138 24.50 -12.07 -11.04
N ILE A 139 23.80 -12.06 -9.89
CA ILE A 139 24.45 -12.05 -8.57
C ILE A 139 25.28 -13.34 -8.37
N GLN A 140 24.74 -14.49 -8.76
CA GLN A 140 25.44 -15.77 -8.62
C GLN A 140 26.70 -15.81 -9.49
N ALA A 141 26.60 -15.45 -10.77
CA ALA A 141 27.75 -15.41 -11.68
C ALA A 141 28.86 -14.45 -11.20
N LEU A 142 28.47 -13.33 -10.57
CA LEU A 142 29.43 -12.43 -9.95
C LEU A 142 30.05 -13.00 -8.66
N LYS A 143 29.27 -13.69 -7.83
CA LYS A 143 29.75 -14.34 -6.60
C LYS A 143 30.74 -15.47 -6.89
N ASP A 144 30.49 -16.23 -7.94
CA ASP A 144 31.38 -17.33 -8.34
C ASP A 144 32.77 -16.81 -8.70
N ARG A 145 32.87 -15.58 -9.22
CA ARG A 145 34.15 -14.92 -9.58
C ARG A 145 34.72 -14.06 -8.44
N TYR A 146 33.85 -13.51 -7.61
CA TYR A 146 34.23 -12.70 -6.45
C TYR A 146 33.40 -13.09 -5.22
N PRO A 147 33.84 -14.11 -4.46
CA PRO A 147 33.09 -14.67 -3.32
C PRO A 147 32.73 -13.65 -2.24
N SER A 148 33.54 -12.59 -2.10
CA SER A 148 33.30 -11.49 -1.15
C SER A 148 32.34 -10.43 -1.67
N LEU A 149 31.62 -10.67 -2.78
CA LEU A 149 30.65 -9.76 -3.33
C LEU A 149 29.58 -9.37 -2.30
N VAL A 150 29.36 -8.08 -2.13
CA VAL A 150 28.26 -7.55 -1.32
C VAL A 150 27.16 -6.98 -2.21
N VAL A 151 25.92 -7.38 -1.96
CA VAL A 151 24.74 -6.83 -2.65
C VAL A 151 23.98 -5.94 -1.68
N ILE A 152 23.80 -4.67 -2.04
CA ILE A 152 23.04 -3.69 -1.23
C ILE A 152 21.71 -3.41 -1.95
N GLY A 153 20.61 -3.72 -1.29
CA GLY A 153 19.27 -3.44 -1.83
C GLY A 153 18.74 -2.10 -1.36
N PHE A 154 18.11 -1.37 -2.29
CA PHE A 154 17.33 -0.16 -1.99
C PHE A 154 15.90 -0.36 -2.44
N THR A 155 14.92 -0.07 -1.59
CA THR A 155 13.51 -0.21 -1.93
C THR A 155 12.63 0.73 -1.11
N ALA A 156 11.45 1.06 -1.62
CA ALA A 156 10.41 1.69 -0.82
C ALA A 156 9.56 0.65 -0.06
N THR A 157 9.44 -0.55 -0.63
CA THR A 157 8.60 -1.62 -0.09
C THR A 157 9.43 -2.90 0.09
N PRO A 158 9.74 -3.32 1.33
CA PRO A 158 10.59 -4.48 1.58
C PRO A 158 9.84 -5.82 1.42
N PHE A 159 8.75 -5.81 0.65
CA PHE A 159 7.91 -6.97 0.38
C PHE A 159 7.66 -7.15 -1.11
N ARG A 160 7.36 -8.38 -1.50
CA ARG A 160 6.90 -8.71 -2.84
C ARG A 160 5.53 -9.38 -2.78
N LEU A 161 4.62 -8.96 -3.67
CA LEU A 161 3.27 -9.52 -3.77
C LEU A 161 3.32 -11.04 -3.94
N GLY A 162 2.61 -11.78 -3.08
CA GLY A 162 2.57 -13.24 -3.09
C GLY A 162 3.83 -13.97 -2.62
N GLN A 163 4.91 -13.23 -2.23
CA GLN A 163 6.18 -13.83 -1.76
C GLN A 163 6.60 -13.35 -0.36
N GLY A 164 5.95 -12.31 0.19
CA GLY A 164 6.26 -11.76 1.51
C GLY A 164 7.57 -10.95 1.52
N ARG A 165 8.23 -10.90 2.67
CA ARG A 165 9.50 -10.17 2.87
C ARG A 165 10.58 -10.63 1.92
N ILE A 166 11.41 -9.67 1.46
CA ILE A 166 12.59 -9.95 0.64
C ILE A 166 13.87 -10.06 1.46
N TYR A 167 13.78 -9.96 2.78
CA TYR A 167 14.88 -10.06 3.73
C TYR A 167 14.55 -11.09 4.84
N GLY A 168 15.60 -11.57 5.54
CA GLY A 168 15.53 -12.61 6.55
C GLY A 168 16.15 -13.93 6.10
N HIS A 169 16.05 -14.95 6.92
CA HIS A 169 16.63 -16.27 6.64
C HIS A 169 16.13 -16.85 5.30
N GLY A 170 17.06 -17.26 4.45
CA GLY A 170 16.76 -17.81 3.10
C GLY A 170 16.23 -16.79 2.10
N LYS A 171 16.39 -15.50 2.35
CA LYS A 171 15.99 -14.40 1.46
C LYS A 171 17.20 -13.77 0.77
N PRO A 172 16.98 -12.97 -0.31
CA PRO A 172 18.08 -12.28 -1.01
C PRO A 172 18.90 -11.34 -0.12
N PHE A 173 18.24 -10.72 0.87
CA PHE A 173 18.87 -9.82 1.84
C PHE A 173 18.80 -10.41 3.24
N ALA A 174 19.86 -10.22 4.02
CA ALA A 174 19.94 -10.78 5.36
C ALA A 174 18.98 -10.10 6.33
N ASP A 175 18.96 -8.76 6.32
CA ASP A 175 18.08 -7.97 7.18
C ASP A 175 18.02 -6.52 6.69
N LEU A 176 17.19 -5.69 7.36
CA LEU A 176 17.15 -4.25 7.18
C LEU A 176 18.34 -3.59 7.91
N ALA A 177 19.28 -3.03 7.15
CA ALA A 177 20.33 -2.21 7.74
C ALA A 177 19.81 -0.83 8.17
N TYR A 178 18.87 -0.29 7.39
CA TYR A 178 18.23 1.00 7.70
C TYR A 178 16.80 1.05 7.22
N ARG A 179 15.95 1.70 8.00
CA ARG A 179 14.57 2.01 7.62
C ARG A 179 14.18 3.38 8.15
N ILE A 180 13.46 4.14 7.31
CA ILE A 180 12.73 5.33 7.72
C ILE A 180 11.35 5.31 7.11
N GLY A 181 10.33 5.65 7.90
CA GLY A 181 8.93 5.65 7.48
C GLY A 181 8.55 6.91 6.71
N MET A 182 7.47 6.80 5.94
CA MET A 182 6.88 7.91 5.18
C MET A 182 6.45 9.05 6.10
N LYS A 183 5.76 8.71 7.20
CA LYS A 183 5.29 9.66 8.20
C LYS A 183 6.43 10.50 8.78
N GLU A 184 7.52 9.87 9.18
CA GLU A 184 8.68 10.57 9.74
C GLU A 184 9.27 11.59 8.74
N LEU A 185 9.33 11.24 7.46
CA LEU A 185 9.81 12.16 6.42
C LEU A 185 8.86 13.31 6.13
N ILE A 186 7.55 13.10 6.27
CA ILE A 186 6.52 14.15 6.18
C ILE A 186 6.65 15.09 7.37
N ASP A 187 6.72 14.55 8.59
CA ASP A 187 6.83 15.33 9.83
C ASP A 187 8.10 16.20 9.86
N LYS A 188 9.18 15.70 9.28
CA LYS A 188 10.45 16.44 9.09
C LYS A 188 10.44 17.41 7.90
N GLY A 189 9.34 17.51 7.14
CA GLY A 189 9.23 18.37 5.96
C GLY A 189 10.09 17.93 4.77
N HIS A 190 10.51 16.67 4.73
CA HIS A 190 11.30 16.12 3.64
C HIS A 190 10.45 15.52 2.51
N LEU A 191 9.21 15.19 2.83
CA LEU A 191 8.16 14.83 1.88
C LEU A 191 6.98 15.77 2.04
N SER A 192 6.22 15.95 0.97
CA SER A 192 4.97 16.72 0.98
C SER A 192 3.90 15.96 1.76
N ARG A 193 3.09 16.67 2.52
CA ARG A 193 1.90 16.12 3.15
C ARG A 193 0.97 15.58 2.06
N LEU A 194 0.26 14.51 2.39
CA LEU A 194 -0.82 13.97 1.57
C LEU A 194 -2.15 14.31 2.23
N THR A 195 -3.15 14.61 1.42
CA THR A 195 -4.56 14.74 1.82
C THR A 195 -5.40 13.89 0.91
N SER A 196 -6.50 13.33 1.38
CA SER A 196 -7.42 12.57 0.54
C SER A 196 -8.83 13.10 0.63
N MET A 197 -9.55 12.96 -0.49
CA MET A 197 -11.00 13.15 -0.54
C MET A 197 -11.63 11.93 -1.18
N SER A 198 -12.77 11.49 -0.64
CA SER A 198 -13.54 10.40 -1.25
C SER A 198 -14.11 10.84 -2.58
N GLY A 199 -14.05 9.96 -3.58
CA GLY A 199 -14.80 10.13 -4.82
C GLY A 199 -16.32 9.99 -4.60
N LYS A 200 -17.14 10.50 -5.52
CA LYS A 200 -18.58 10.21 -5.54
C LYS A 200 -18.79 8.71 -5.77
N ALA A 201 -19.84 8.13 -5.19
CA ALA A 201 -20.09 6.68 -5.27
C ALA A 201 -20.12 6.16 -6.73
N GLU A 202 -20.67 6.97 -7.64
CA GLU A 202 -20.78 6.63 -9.06
C GLU A 202 -19.45 6.66 -9.80
N SER A 203 -18.41 7.29 -9.23
CA SER A 203 -17.07 7.37 -9.82
C SER A 203 -16.16 6.20 -9.45
N ILE A 204 -16.58 5.35 -8.50
CA ILE A 204 -15.75 4.24 -8.01
C ILE A 204 -15.86 3.04 -8.95
N ILE A 205 -14.70 2.52 -9.36
CA ILE A 205 -14.63 1.36 -10.24
C ILE A 205 -14.90 0.09 -9.43
N ASP A 206 -16.05 -0.57 -9.69
CA ASP A 206 -16.39 -1.83 -9.03
C ASP A 206 -15.48 -2.97 -9.48
N THR A 207 -14.69 -3.51 -8.54
CA THR A 207 -13.77 -4.62 -8.79
C THR A 207 -14.35 -5.99 -8.41
N THR A 208 -15.62 -6.05 -8.01
CA THR A 208 -16.28 -7.29 -7.56
C THR A 208 -16.29 -8.33 -8.66
N GLY A 209 -15.76 -9.53 -8.38
CA GLY A 209 -15.76 -10.66 -9.31
C GLY A 209 -14.74 -10.55 -10.45
N ILE A 210 -13.88 -9.53 -10.49
CA ILE A 210 -12.74 -9.51 -11.43
C ILE A 210 -11.75 -10.60 -11.06
N LYS A 211 -11.29 -11.34 -12.05
CA LYS A 211 -10.29 -12.39 -11.91
C LYS A 211 -8.95 -11.82 -11.43
N MET A 212 -8.26 -12.60 -10.59
CA MET A 212 -6.94 -12.24 -10.10
C MET A 212 -5.85 -12.97 -10.89
N ILE A 213 -4.90 -12.21 -11.44
CA ILE A 213 -3.73 -12.75 -12.16
C ILE A 213 -2.45 -12.22 -11.49
N GLY A 214 -1.55 -13.12 -11.11
CA GLY A 214 -0.29 -12.72 -10.45
C GLY A 214 -0.46 -12.00 -9.11
N GLY A 215 -1.66 -12.04 -8.52
CA GLY A 215 -1.99 -11.37 -7.26
C GLY A 215 -2.61 -9.99 -7.42
N ASP A 216 -2.75 -9.47 -8.64
CA ASP A 216 -3.49 -8.24 -8.97
C ASP A 216 -4.69 -8.54 -9.87
N PHE A 217 -5.51 -7.55 -10.17
CA PHE A 217 -6.69 -7.69 -11.03
C PHE A 217 -6.30 -7.99 -12.48
N ASP A 218 -7.11 -8.79 -13.18
CA ASP A 218 -6.97 -8.97 -14.64
C ASP A 218 -7.17 -7.63 -15.35
N GLU A 219 -6.15 -7.17 -16.08
CA GLU A 219 -6.17 -5.84 -16.72
C GLU A 219 -7.25 -5.72 -17.81
N LYS A 220 -7.60 -6.81 -18.48
CA LYS A 220 -8.61 -6.78 -19.55
C LYS A 220 -10.01 -6.61 -18.97
N GLU A 221 -10.35 -7.42 -17.96
CA GLU A 221 -11.64 -7.31 -17.28
C GLU A 221 -11.77 -5.94 -16.57
N LEU A 222 -10.68 -5.48 -15.95
CA LEU A 222 -10.64 -4.18 -15.27
C LEU A 222 -10.80 -3.03 -16.28
N SER A 223 -10.15 -3.10 -17.44
CA SER A 223 -10.25 -2.08 -18.48
C SER A 223 -11.70 -1.91 -18.97
N VAL A 224 -12.43 -2.99 -19.19
CA VAL A 224 -13.85 -2.92 -19.62
C VAL A 224 -14.70 -2.16 -18.61
N ARG A 225 -14.44 -2.32 -17.31
CA ARG A 225 -15.20 -1.60 -16.28
C ARG A 225 -14.76 -0.15 -16.15
N ALA A 226 -13.45 0.08 -16.19
CA ALA A 226 -12.87 1.42 -16.04
C ALA A 226 -13.21 2.36 -17.22
N THR A 227 -13.49 1.83 -18.40
CA THR A 227 -13.86 2.59 -19.60
C THR A 227 -15.38 2.80 -19.74
N SER A 228 -16.16 2.60 -18.69
CA SER A 228 -17.56 3.01 -18.66
C SER A 228 -17.67 4.53 -18.71
N ASP A 229 -18.45 5.06 -19.67
CA ASP A 229 -18.67 6.50 -19.83
C ASP A 229 -19.16 7.15 -18.53
N THR A 230 -20.13 6.53 -17.86
CA THR A 230 -20.68 7.04 -16.60
C THR A 230 -19.63 7.16 -15.49
N ILE A 231 -18.76 6.16 -15.35
CA ILE A 231 -17.72 6.15 -14.33
C ILE A 231 -16.68 7.23 -14.62
N VAL A 232 -16.21 7.31 -15.88
CA VAL A 232 -15.21 8.31 -16.28
C VAL A 232 -15.76 9.71 -16.15
N ASP A 233 -16.98 9.97 -16.65
CA ASP A 233 -17.62 11.29 -16.55
C ASP A 233 -17.81 11.72 -15.09
N SER A 234 -18.27 10.81 -14.22
CA SER A 234 -18.44 11.10 -12.79
C SER A 234 -17.10 11.37 -12.11
N ALA A 235 -16.05 10.59 -12.44
CA ALA A 235 -14.71 10.79 -11.87
C ALA A 235 -14.09 12.12 -12.32
N LEU A 236 -14.24 12.48 -13.59
CA LEU A 236 -13.71 13.75 -14.11
C LEU A 236 -14.48 14.97 -13.60
N ALA A 237 -15.81 14.87 -13.43
CA ALA A 237 -16.60 15.92 -12.81
C ALA A 237 -16.21 16.13 -11.34
N ASP A 238 -16.02 15.05 -10.59
CA ASP A 238 -15.57 15.09 -9.20
C ASP A 238 -14.15 15.64 -9.07
N TRP A 239 -13.22 15.20 -9.94
CA TRP A 239 -11.86 15.76 -10.01
C TRP A 239 -11.87 17.25 -10.35
N LYS A 240 -12.70 17.66 -11.30
CA LYS A 240 -12.81 19.08 -11.68
C LYS A 240 -13.23 19.93 -10.49
N GLU A 241 -14.27 19.52 -9.78
CA GLU A 241 -14.77 20.21 -8.58
C GLU A 241 -13.73 20.28 -7.46
N LYS A 242 -13.08 19.14 -7.13
CA LYS A 242 -12.20 19.01 -5.95
C LYS A 242 -10.74 19.38 -6.17
N ALA A 243 -10.30 19.41 -7.42
CA ALA A 243 -8.90 19.68 -7.74
C ALA A 243 -8.73 20.85 -8.72
N PHE A 244 -9.35 20.80 -9.89
CA PHE A 244 -9.12 21.81 -10.92
C PHE A 244 -9.70 23.17 -10.54
N ASP A 245 -10.95 23.20 -10.07
CA ASP A 245 -11.62 24.44 -9.63
C ASP A 245 -11.02 24.98 -8.30
N GLU A 246 -10.41 24.10 -7.49
CA GLU A 246 -9.62 24.43 -6.30
C GLU A 246 -8.15 24.76 -6.61
N GLU A 247 -7.88 25.11 -7.86
CA GLU A 247 -6.58 25.61 -8.35
C GLU A 247 -5.39 24.66 -8.20
N ARG A 248 -5.59 23.31 -8.13
CA ARG A 248 -4.48 22.37 -8.25
C ARG A 248 -3.84 22.49 -9.63
N LYS A 249 -2.50 22.57 -9.67
CA LYS A 249 -1.75 22.96 -10.88
C LYS A 249 -1.16 21.77 -11.64
N ALA A 250 -1.10 20.58 -11.04
CA ALA A 250 -0.40 19.45 -11.63
C ALA A 250 -1.01 18.10 -11.21
N THR A 251 -2.03 17.64 -11.94
CA THR A 251 -2.69 16.36 -11.69
C THR A 251 -2.08 15.23 -12.52
N VAL A 252 -1.91 14.06 -11.91
CA VAL A 252 -1.56 12.82 -12.59
C VAL A 252 -2.71 11.83 -12.47
N PHE A 253 -3.30 11.44 -13.60
CA PHE A 253 -4.28 10.38 -13.70
C PHE A 253 -3.58 9.03 -13.94
N PHE A 254 -3.74 8.08 -13.04
CA PHE A 254 -3.29 6.71 -13.23
C PHE A 254 -4.40 5.85 -13.81
N CYS A 255 -4.32 5.54 -15.09
CA CYS A 255 -5.34 4.80 -15.84
C CYS A 255 -5.02 3.31 -15.93
N VAL A 256 -6.04 2.48 -16.20
CA VAL A 256 -5.91 1.02 -16.32
C VAL A 256 -5.31 0.63 -17.67
N SER A 257 -5.79 1.23 -18.76
CA SER A 257 -5.44 0.88 -20.13
C SER A 257 -5.25 2.12 -21.00
N LYS A 258 -4.67 1.92 -22.18
CA LYS A 258 -4.47 2.98 -23.19
C LYS A 258 -5.79 3.65 -23.56
N ILE A 259 -6.82 2.86 -23.87
CA ILE A 259 -8.16 3.37 -24.19
C ILE A 259 -8.71 4.22 -23.04
N HIS A 260 -8.48 3.80 -21.80
CA HIS A 260 -8.90 4.57 -20.63
C HIS A 260 -8.18 5.92 -20.54
N ALA A 261 -6.87 5.96 -20.79
CA ALA A 261 -6.10 7.21 -20.76
C ALA A 261 -6.47 8.16 -21.91
N GLU A 262 -6.70 7.62 -23.11
CA GLU A 262 -7.21 8.37 -24.27
C GLU A 262 -8.58 8.98 -23.97
N MET A 263 -9.50 8.19 -23.42
CA MET A 263 -10.84 8.64 -23.03
C MET A 263 -10.81 9.78 -22.00
N VAL A 264 -9.92 9.69 -20.99
CA VAL A 264 -9.72 10.77 -20.01
C VAL A 264 -9.26 12.06 -20.72
N GLY A 265 -8.23 11.98 -21.58
CA GLY A 265 -7.74 13.13 -22.33
C GLY A 265 -8.79 13.76 -23.23
N GLU A 266 -9.53 12.95 -24.01
CA GLU A 266 -10.58 13.42 -24.91
C GLU A 266 -11.73 14.12 -24.16
N LYS A 267 -12.20 13.52 -23.05
CA LYS A 267 -13.30 14.11 -22.27
C LYS A 267 -12.89 15.43 -21.62
N LEU A 268 -11.65 15.54 -21.11
CA LEU A 268 -11.12 16.79 -20.55
C LEU A 268 -10.91 17.85 -21.64
N SER A 269 -10.44 17.48 -22.83
CA SER A 269 -10.32 18.38 -23.97
C SER A 269 -11.64 19.00 -24.39
N ARG A 270 -12.75 18.22 -24.32
CA ARG A 270 -14.12 18.75 -24.58
C ARG A 270 -14.56 19.79 -23.53
N LEU A 271 -13.94 19.78 -22.35
CA LEU A 271 -14.15 20.79 -21.30
C LEU A 271 -13.13 21.96 -21.40
N GLY A 272 -12.31 22.00 -22.44
CA GLY A 272 -11.26 23.00 -22.62
C GLY A 272 -10.05 22.81 -21.71
N ILE A 273 -9.87 21.63 -21.13
CA ILE A 273 -8.75 21.30 -20.23
C ILE A 273 -7.77 20.40 -20.97
N ASP A 274 -6.56 20.88 -21.16
CA ASP A 274 -5.51 20.11 -21.83
C ASP A 274 -4.93 19.03 -20.92
N CYS A 275 -5.05 17.77 -21.34
CA CYS A 275 -4.59 16.59 -20.61
C CYS A 275 -4.00 15.56 -21.59
N PRO A 276 -2.75 15.73 -22.03
CA PRO A 276 -2.11 14.73 -22.86
C PRO A 276 -1.96 13.41 -22.11
N HIS A 277 -1.84 12.31 -22.87
CA HIS A 277 -1.64 11.00 -22.28
C HIS A 277 -0.30 10.38 -22.69
N VAL A 278 0.29 9.58 -21.80
CA VAL A 278 1.52 8.83 -22.05
C VAL A 278 1.33 7.35 -21.74
N THR A 279 1.73 6.51 -22.68
CA THR A 279 1.67 5.05 -22.57
C THR A 279 3.00 4.42 -23.00
N ALA A 280 3.10 3.11 -22.93
CA ALA A 280 4.29 2.40 -23.42
C ALA A 280 4.50 2.60 -24.94
N ASP A 281 3.41 2.82 -25.68
CA ASP A 281 3.42 2.98 -27.14
C ASP A 281 3.77 4.43 -27.58
N THR A 282 3.72 5.41 -26.67
CA THR A 282 4.05 6.80 -26.99
C THR A 282 5.51 6.90 -27.43
N PRO A 283 5.81 7.44 -28.63
CA PRO A 283 7.18 7.61 -29.13
C PRO A 283 8.06 8.35 -28.12
N ALA A 284 9.34 7.98 -28.06
CA ALA A 284 10.23 8.47 -27.02
C ALA A 284 10.36 10.02 -27.02
N GLN A 285 10.46 10.63 -28.20
CA GLN A 285 10.55 12.10 -28.33
C GLN A 285 9.26 12.77 -27.87
N GLU A 286 8.11 12.32 -28.35
CA GLU A 286 6.81 12.84 -27.97
C GLU A 286 6.57 12.73 -26.46
N ARG A 287 6.94 11.58 -25.87
CA ARG A 287 6.87 11.38 -24.42
C ARG A 287 7.73 12.37 -23.66
N ASP A 288 8.96 12.57 -24.10
CA ASP A 288 9.88 13.53 -23.49
C ASP A 288 9.33 14.96 -23.57
N ASP A 289 8.72 15.33 -24.69
CA ASP A 289 8.15 16.66 -24.90
C ASP A 289 6.92 16.88 -24.00
N ILE A 290 6.02 15.88 -23.91
CA ILE A 290 4.88 15.89 -22.98
C ILE A 290 5.35 16.03 -21.53
N LEU A 291 6.31 15.21 -21.09
CA LEU A 291 6.79 15.24 -19.71
C LEU A 291 7.48 16.55 -19.35
N LYS A 292 8.26 17.11 -20.26
CA LYS A 292 8.89 18.43 -20.07
C LYS A 292 7.85 19.55 -20.07
N GLY A 293 6.85 19.49 -20.95
CA GLY A 293 5.74 20.44 -20.98
C GLY A 293 4.95 20.42 -19.67
N PHE A 294 4.63 19.23 -19.17
CA PHE A 294 3.98 19.08 -17.86
C PHE A 294 4.83 19.64 -16.72
N ASP A 295 6.14 19.40 -16.71
CA ASP A 295 7.04 19.94 -15.68
C ASP A 295 7.14 21.48 -15.73
N ARG A 296 7.05 22.07 -16.93
CA ARG A 296 6.98 23.54 -17.11
C ARG A 296 5.60 24.14 -16.80
N GLY A 297 4.56 23.31 -16.68
CA GLY A 297 3.20 23.76 -16.39
C GLY A 297 2.40 24.20 -17.62
N GLU A 298 2.74 23.71 -18.79
CA GLU A 298 2.04 24.00 -20.05
C GLU A 298 0.62 23.44 -20.03
N PHE A 299 0.38 22.37 -19.27
CA PHE A 299 -0.96 21.81 -19.05
C PHE A 299 -1.14 21.35 -17.59
N PRO A 300 -2.41 21.39 -17.08
CA PRO A 300 -2.69 21.15 -15.67
C PRO A 300 -2.75 19.66 -15.30
N ALA A 301 -2.86 18.78 -16.29
CA ALA A 301 -3.06 17.37 -16.06
C ALA A 301 -2.34 16.49 -17.09
N ILE A 302 -2.02 15.26 -16.70
CA ILE A 302 -1.48 14.22 -17.57
C ILE A 302 -2.10 12.88 -17.22
N ALA A 303 -2.55 12.13 -18.23
CA ALA A 303 -3.02 10.76 -18.05
C ALA A 303 -1.92 9.75 -18.40
N ASN A 304 -1.83 8.65 -17.64
CA ASN A 304 -0.79 7.66 -17.93
C ASN A 304 -1.20 6.22 -17.64
N VAL A 305 -0.51 5.28 -18.32
CA VAL A 305 -0.64 3.85 -18.09
C VAL A 305 0.74 3.26 -17.80
N GLY A 306 1.04 3.06 -16.52
CA GLY A 306 2.25 2.36 -16.07
C GLY A 306 3.57 3.09 -16.28
N VAL A 307 3.62 4.15 -17.08
CA VAL A 307 4.88 4.83 -17.48
C VAL A 307 5.40 5.73 -16.36
N LEU A 308 4.51 6.44 -15.68
CA LEU A 308 4.88 7.42 -14.64
C LEU A 308 5.01 6.82 -13.24
N ILE A 309 4.79 5.52 -13.09
CA ILE A 309 4.86 4.82 -11.80
C ILE A 309 6.30 4.74 -11.30
N GLU A 310 7.27 4.58 -12.19
CA GLU A 310 8.69 4.44 -11.87
C GLU A 310 9.54 5.27 -12.83
N GLY A 311 10.68 5.76 -12.35
CA GLY A 311 11.66 6.43 -13.22
C GLY A 311 11.25 7.83 -13.71
N TRP A 312 10.20 8.44 -13.16
CA TRP A 312 9.78 9.81 -13.47
C TRP A 312 9.86 10.70 -12.23
N ASP A 313 10.41 11.89 -12.36
CA ASP A 313 10.64 12.83 -11.26
C ASP A 313 10.09 14.22 -11.57
N CYS A 314 8.80 14.44 -11.37
CA CYS A 314 8.18 15.75 -11.39
C CYS A 314 7.78 16.16 -9.97
N LYS A 315 8.35 17.26 -9.49
CA LYS A 315 8.15 17.72 -8.10
C LYS A 315 6.88 18.52 -7.92
N ARG A 316 6.35 19.11 -8.99
CA ARG A 316 5.19 19.99 -8.93
C ARG A 316 3.85 19.25 -8.76
N VAL A 317 3.81 17.93 -8.93
CA VAL A 317 2.57 17.12 -8.80
C VAL A 317 1.90 17.39 -7.46
N ASP A 318 0.72 17.99 -7.48
CA ASP A 318 -0.08 18.39 -6.32
C ASP A 318 -1.45 17.70 -6.24
N CYS A 319 -1.77 16.87 -7.26
CA CYS A 319 -2.94 16.00 -7.26
C CYS A 319 -2.64 14.66 -7.91
N ILE A 320 -3.08 13.58 -7.28
CA ILE A 320 -3.06 12.20 -7.79
C ILE A 320 -4.49 11.71 -7.93
N ALA A 321 -4.90 11.38 -9.15
CA ALA A 321 -6.20 10.75 -9.42
C ALA A 321 -6.00 9.27 -9.77
N MET A 322 -6.33 8.38 -8.84
CA MET A 322 -6.16 6.94 -9.01
C MET A 322 -7.39 6.31 -9.66
N LEU A 323 -7.41 6.30 -11.00
CA LEU A 323 -8.41 5.60 -11.82
C LEU A 323 -8.05 4.13 -12.05
N ARG A 324 -7.02 3.62 -11.38
CA ARG A 324 -6.56 2.25 -11.47
C ARG A 324 -6.72 1.53 -10.13
N PRO A 325 -7.71 0.65 -9.99
CA PRO A 325 -7.74 -0.31 -8.90
C PRO A 325 -6.52 -1.23 -8.92
N THR A 326 -5.97 -1.53 -7.74
CA THR A 326 -4.89 -2.50 -7.60
C THR A 326 -4.95 -3.23 -6.25
N ASN A 327 -4.44 -4.46 -6.21
CA ASN A 327 -4.17 -5.20 -4.99
C ASN A 327 -2.66 -5.16 -4.62
N SER A 328 -1.86 -4.53 -5.47
CA SER A 328 -0.42 -4.40 -5.25
C SER A 328 -0.12 -3.19 -4.37
N ARG A 329 0.28 -3.44 -3.11
CA ARG A 329 0.74 -2.37 -2.20
C ARG A 329 1.91 -1.59 -2.78
N ALA A 330 2.84 -2.29 -3.45
CA ALA A 330 3.99 -1.64 -4.08
C ALA A 330 3.55 -0.65 -5.16
N LEU A 331 2.60 -1.04 -6.01
CA LEU A 331 2.06 -0.18 -7.06
C LEU A 331 1.32 1.02 -6.45
N TYR A 332 0.50 0.80 -5.43
CA TYR A 332 -0.22 1.84 -4.71
C TYR A 332 0.73 2.87 -4.09
N VAL A 333 1.74 2.41 -3.32
CA VAL A 333 2.76 3.27 -2.70
C VAL A 333 3.56 4.05 -3.76
N GLN A 334 3.86 3.43 -4.90
CA GLN A 334 4.57 4.09 -6.00
C GLN A 334 3.72 5.17 -6.69
N MET A 335 2.43 4.91 -6.95
CA MET A 335 1.51 5.92 -7.51
C MET A 335 1.40 7.14 -6.61
N VAL A 336 1.08 6.94 -5.33
CA VAL A 336 0.95 8.02 -4.34
C VAL A 336 2.29 8.74 -4.15
N GLY A 337 3.38 8.00 -4.15
CA GLY A 337 4.75 8.52 -4.01
C GLY A 337 5.15 9.56 -5.07
N ARG A 338 4.46 9.62 -6.23
CA ARG A 338 4.71 10.68 -7.23
C ARG A 338 4.32 12.06 -6.70
N GLY A 339 3.29 12.14 -5.88
CA GLY A 339 2.82 13.39 -5.27
C GLY A 339 3.56 13.81 -4.00
N MET A 340 4.43 12.97 -3.44
CA MET A 340 5.05 13.27 -2.14
C MET A 340 6.27 14.19 -2.19
N ARG A 341 6.74 14.57 -3.36
CA ARG A 341 7.90 15.45 -3.46
C ARG A 341 7.55 16.88 -3.07
N THR A 342 8.45 17.52 -2.33
CA THR A 342 8.32 18.93 -1.97
C THR A 342 8.64 19.83 -3.18
N PHE A 343 7.86 20.90 -3.34
CA PHE A 343 8.06 21.90 -4.39
C PHE A 343 7.71 23.29 -3.84
N PRO A 344 8.39 24.37 -4.26
CA PRO A 344 8.06 25.72 -3.83
C PRO A 344 6.59 26.07 -4.12
N GLY A 345 5.88 26.55 -3.11
CA GLY A 345 4.45 26.91 -3.20
C GLY A 345 3.48 25.73 -3.06
N LYS A 346 3.96 24.48 -3.09
CA LYS A 346 3.12 23.31 -2.85
C LYS A 346 2.95 23.06 -1.35
N GLN A 347 1.71 23.08 -0.88
CA GLN A 347 1.38 22.84 0.53
C GLN A 347 1.24 21.34 0.85
N ASP A 348 0.53 20.61 -0.03
CA ASP A 348 0.27 19.18 0.08
C ASP A 348 0.07 18.54 -1.31
N CYS A 349 -0.28 17.27 -1.33
CA CYS A 349 -0.78 16.61 -2.53
C CYS A 349 -2.12 15.95 -2.23
N LEU A 350 -3.16 16.34 -2.97
CA LEU A 350 -4.48 15.73 -2.92
C LEU A 350 -4.46 14.37 -3.62
N VAL A 351 -5.04 13.36 -2.98
CA VAL A 351 -5.24 12.03 -3.55
C VAL A 351 -6.73 11.77 -3.70
N LEU A 352 -7.17 11.56 -4.92
CA LEU A 352 -8.53 11.16 -5.27
C LEU A 352 -8.50 9.68 -5.68
N ASP A 353 -9.14 8.83 -4.90
CA ASP A 353 -9.10 7.38 -5.10
C ASP A 353 -10.41 6.85 -5.69
N TYR A 354 -10.48 6.79 -7.00
CA TYR A 354 -11.58 6.17 -7.75
C TYR A 354 -11.43 4.66 -7.92
N GLY A 355 -10.26 4.13 -7.55
CA GLY A 355 -9.96 2.70 -7.58
C GLY A 355 -10.30 1.95 -6.30
N GLY A 356 -10.71 2.65 -5.23
CA GLY A 356 -10.95 2.04 -3.91
C GLY A 356 -9.70 1.41 -3.30
N ASN A 357 -8.52 1.96 -3.60
CA ASN A 357 -7.24 1.43 -3.16
C ASN A 357 -7.00 1.68 -1.68
N ILE A 358 -7.38 2.88 -1.19
CA ILE A 358 -7.25 3.26 0.23
C ILE A 358 -8.08 2.32 1.10
N GLU A 359 -9.34 2.06 0.71
CA GLU A 359 -10.19 1.12 1.44
C GLU A 359 -9.63 -0.30 1.43
N ARG A 360 -9.11 -0.74 0.29
CA ARG A 360 -8.61 -2.11 0.10
C ARG A 360 -7.27 -2.36 0.76
N LEU A 361 -6.35 -1.41 0.71
CA LEU A 361 -4.96 -1.56 1.12
C LEU A 361 -4.62 -0.81 2.40
N GLY A 362 -5.50 0.07 2.87
CA GLY A 362 -5.30 0.93 4.04
C GLY A 362 -4.49 2.21 3.72
N PRO A 363 -4.21 3.03 4.73
CA PRO A 363 -3.37 4.22 4.60
C PRO A 363 -2.01 3.89 3.99
N VAL A 364 -1.47 4.81 3.18
CA VAL A 364 -0.25 4.54 2.40
C VAL A 364 0.99 4.40 3.27
N ASP A 365 1.06 5.10 4.39
CA ASP A 365 2.15 5.00 5.37
C ASP A 365 2.11 3.69 6.17
N GLU A 366 0.94 3.10 6.38
CA GLU A 366 0.81 1.74 6.92
C GLU A 366 1.00 0.67 5.85
N ALA A 367 0.68 0.97 4.60
CA ALA A 367 0.84 0.03 3.49
C ALA A 367 2.31 -0.33 3.21
N ASP A 368 3.26 0.53 3.58
CA ASP A 368 4.70 0.24 3.49
C ASP A 368 5.22 -0.53 4.72
N GLU A 369 4.47 -0.57 5.83
CA GLU A 369 4.84 -1.22 7.09
C GLU A 369 4.26 -2.62 7.25
N ILE A 370 3.02 -2.84 6.79
CA ILE A 370 2.32 -4.10 6.99
C ILE A 370 2.82 -5.14 5.98
N GLU A 371 3.35 -6.23 6.51
CA GLU A 371 3.66 -7.40 5.70
C GLU A 371 2.40 -7.88 4.96
N PRO A 372 2.43 -8.01 3.61
CA PRO A 372 1.34 -8.66 2.91
C PRO A 372 1.19 -10.06 3.53
N ILE A 373 0.07 -10.34 4.15
CA ILE A 373 -0.23 -11.71 4.59
C ILE A 373 -0.14 -12.55 3.33
N ALA A 374 0.92 -13.35 3.22
CA ALA A 374 1.01 -14.34 2.17
C ALA A 374 -0.28 -15.15 2.28
N LYS A 375 -1.23 -14.93 1.37
CA LYS A 375 -2.37 -15.83 1.26
C LYS A 375 -1.70 -17.18 1.06
N SER A 376 -1.78 -18.04 2.08
CA SER A 376 -1.30 -19.39 1.94
C SER A 376 -1.91 -19.88 0.63
N SER A 377 -1.06 -20.24 -0.31
CA SER A 377 -1.45 -20.70 -1.63
C SER A 377 -2.09 -22.09 -1.58
N LYS A 378 -2.43 -22.51 -0.42
CA LYS A 378 -3.38 -23.54 -0.06
C LYS A 378 -4.39 -22.89 0.90
N LYS A 379 -5.37 -22.11 0.37
CA LYS A 379 -6.70 -22.40 0.84
C LYS A 379 -6.82 -23.90 0.62
N ALA A 380 -6.89 -24.65 1.72
CA ALA A 380 -7.51 -25.96 1.66
C ALA A 380 -8.76 -25.74 0.81
N ILE A 381 -8.85 -26.43 -0.30
CA ILE A 381 -10.06 -26.53 -1.09
C ILE A 381 -11.11 -26.76 -0.01
N GLY A 382 -11.95 -25.75 0.24
CA GLY A 382 -12.91 -25.83 1.34
C GLY A 382 -13.68 -27.10 1.10
N GLU A 383 -13.99 -27.88 2.14
CA GLU A 383 -14.78 -29.09 1.96
C GLU A 383 -15.97 -28.74 1.06
N PRO A 384 -16.26 -29.57 0.04
CA PRO A 384 -17.39 -29.32 -0.84
C PRO A 384 -18.63 -29.05 -0.01
N CYS A 385 -19.44 -28.07 -0.41
CA CYS A 385 -20.68 -27.79 0.31
C CYS A 385 -21.50 -29.09 0.41
N LYS A 386 -21.74 -29.58 1.63
CA LYS A 386 -22.42 -30.85 1.90
C LYS A 386 -23.81 -30.94 1.28
N LYS A 387 -24.42 -29.79 0.95
CA LYS A 387 -25.76 -29.75 0.31
C LYS A 387 -25.71 -29.70 -1.22
N CYS A 388 -24.74 -29.04 -1.84
CA CYS A 388 -24.68 -28.87 -3.30
C CYS A 388 -23.41 -29.43 -3.94
N SER A 389 -22.51 -30.06 -3.17
CA SER A 389 -21.25 -30.68 -3.64
C SER A 389 -20.33 -29.78 -4.48
N ARG A 390 -20.48 -28.45 -4.38
CA ARG A 390 -19.67 -27.50 -5.14
C ARG A 390 -18.32 -27.27 -4.46
N GLU A 391 -17.23 -27.40 -5.19
CA GLU A 391 -15.83 -27.33 -4.70
C GLU A 391 -15.47 -25.97 -4.08
N PHE A 392 -16.17 -24.88 -4.39
CA PHE A 392 -15.83 -23.51 -3.99
C PHE A 392 -16.80 -22.88 -3.00
N GLY A 393 -17.59 -23.69 -2.31
CA GLY A 393 -18.66 -23.19 -1.48
C GLY A 393 -19.87 -22.67 -2.28
N CYS A 394 -20.89 -22.20 -1.60
CA CYS A 394 -22.10 -21.65 -2.22
C CYS A 394 -22.65 -20.49 -1.42
N LYS A 395 -23.45 -19.64 -2.07
CA LYS A 395 -24.18 -18.54 -1.46
C LYS A 395 -25.63 -19.01 -1.22
N THR A 396 -25.96 -19.25 0.04
CA THR A 396 -27.33 -19.70 0.40
C THR A 396 -28.26 -18.52 0.48
N CYS A 397 -29.46 -18.64 -0.10
CA CYS A 397 -30.48 -17.61 -0.03
C CYS A 397 -31.04 -17.49 1.39
N GLY A 398 -30.79 -16.37 2.01
CA GLY A 398 -31.17 -15.96 3.35
C GLY A 398 -30.33 -14.72 3.75
N TYR A 399 -30.71 -14.00 4.78
CA TYR A 399 -29.97 -12.82 5.24
C TYR A 399 -30.07 -12.66 6.77
N TRP A 400 -29.11 -11.93 7.35
CA TRP A 400 -29.18 -11.49 8.74
C TRP A 400 -30.03 -10.21 8.81
N GLY A 401 -31.09 -10.23 9.60
CA GLY A 401 -32.00 -9.10 9.74
C GLY A 401 -32.91 -9.23 10.96
N ALA A 402 -33.80 -8.26 11.17
CA ALA A 402 -34.82 -8.34 12.21
C ALA A 402 -35.89 -9.35 11.78
N THR A 403 -36.17 -10.33 12.66
CA THR A 403 -37.30 -11.27 12.51
C THR A 403 -38.63 -10.54 12.71
N ALA A 404 -39.75 -11.17 12.32
CA ALA A 404 -41.08 -10.64 12.57
C ALA A 404 -41.38 -10.40 14.06
N GLU A 405 -40.59 -11.01 14.95
CA GLU A 405 -40.67 -10.91 16.42
C GLU A 405 -39.71 -9.86 16.99
N GLY A 406 -39.01 -9.08 16.14
CA GLY A 406 -38.09 -8.03 16.57
C GLY A 406 -36.73 -8.50 17.04
N GLN A 407 -36.44 -9.82 16.97
CA GLN A 407 -35.11 -10.33 17.25
C GLN A 407 -34.23 -10.30 16.02
N TYR A 408 -32.94 -9.91 16.18
CA TYR A 408 -31.98 -9.90 15.10
C TYR A 408 -31.37 -11.28 14.90
N GLY A 409 -31.61 -11.90 13.75
CA GLY A 409 -31.17 -13.25 13.46
C GLY A 409 -31.11 -13.55 11.95
N TRP A 410 -30.80 -14.82 11.64
CA TRP A 410 -30.82 -15.29 10.26
C TRP A 410 -32.25 -15.45 9.78
N ILE A 411 -32.63 -14.66 8.79
CA ILE A 411 -33.93 -14.79 8.11
C ILE A 411 -33.73 -15.76 6.95
N ALA A 412 -34.42 -16.89 7.04
CA ALA A 412 -34.37 -17.93 6.02
C ALA A 412 -35.02 -17.39 4.72
N GLY A 413 -34.26 -17.42 3.63
CA GLY A 413 -34.82 -17.28 2.28
C GLY A 413 -35.34 -18.63 1.77
N CYS A 414 -35.42 -18.80 0.44
CA CYS A 414 -35.85 -20.06 -0.15
C CYS A 414 -34.86 -21.23 0.05
N GLY A 415 -33.69 -20.99 0.65
CA GLY A 415 -32.66 -21.98 0.91
C GLY A 415 -31.84 -22.45 -0.29
N GLU A 416 -32.10 -21.88 -1.46
CA GLU A 416 -31.38 -22.25 -2.70
C GLU A 416 -29.88 -21.91 -2.60
N HIS A 417 -29.07 -22.84 -3.08
CA HIS A 417 -27.62 -22.72 -3.12
C HIS A 417 -27.14 -22.12 -4.44
N ASN A 418 -26.74 -20.90 -4.41
CA ASN A 418 -26.34 -20.13 -5.58
C ASN A 418 -24.80 -20.11 -5.76
N HIS A 419 -24.36 -19.76 -6.97
CA HIS A 419 -22.93 -19.54 -7.22
C HIS A 419 -22.41 -18.41 -6.31
N PRO A 420 -21.17 -18.46 -5.80
CA PRO A 420 -20.61 -17.41 -4.94
C PRO A 420 -20.66 -15.99 -5.52
N SER A 421 -20.63 -15.86 -6.86
CA SER A 421 -20.71 -14.60 -7.59
C SER A 421 -22.15 -14.19 -7.98
N ALA A 422 -23.17 -14.97 -7.61
CA ALA A 422 -24.55 -14.65 -7.97
C ALA A 422 -24.99 -13.32 -7.32
N ARG A 423 -25.66 -12.46 -8.08
CA ARG A 423 -26.20 -11.18 -7.61
C ARG A 423 -27.63 -11.30 -7.06
N SER A 424 -28.34 -12.32 -7.48
CA SER A 424 -29.67 -12.64 -7.02
C SER A 424 -29.83 -14.16 -6.91
N CYS A 425 -30.79 -14.59 -6.11
CA CYS A 425 -31.13 -15.99 -5.99
C CYS A 425 -31.72 -16.52 -7.30
N SER A 426 -31.19 -17.62 -7.81
CA SER A 426 -31.65 -18.24 -9.05
C SER A 426 -33.08 -18.80 -8.96
N GLN A 427 -33.55 -19.10 -7.76
CA GLN A 427 -34.87 -19.70 -7.54
C GLN A 427 -35.94 -18.65 -7.25
N CYS A 428 -35.70 -17.71 -6.30
CA CYS A 428 -36.74 -16.77 -5.86
C CYS A 428 -36.49 -15.31 -6.33
N GLY A 429 -35.40 -15.05 -7.05
CA GLY A 429 -35.06 -13.72 -7.55
C GLY A 429 -34.60 -12.72 -6.47
N ALA A 430 -34.64 -13.08 -5.18
CA ALA A 430 -34.24 -12.19 -4.12
C ALA A 430 -32.79 -11.71 -4.34
N PRO A 431 -32.53 -10.38 -4.36
CA PRO A 431 -31.20 -9.87 -4.52
C PRO A 431 -30.35 -10.28 -3.31
N PHE A 432 -29.16 -10.81 -3.56
CA PHE A 432 -28.15 -10.89 -2.51
C PHE A 432 -27.67 -9.47 -2.24
N ILE A 433 -27.99 -8.96 -1.05
CA ILE A 433 -27.59 -7.63 -0.64
C ILE A 433 -26.07 -7.53 -0.86
N LYS A 434 -25.66 -6.73 -1.85
CA LYS A 434 -24.37 -6.09 -1.78
C LYS A 434 -24.43 -5.26 -0.50
N HIS A 435 -23.50 -5.43 0.42
CA HIS A 435 -23.12 -4.28 1.22
C HIS A 435 -22.78 -3.22 0.16
N GLU A 436 -23.64 -2.24 -0.03
CA GLU A 436 -23.22 -1.00 -0.62
C GLU A 436 -22.10 -0.54 0.29
N THR A 437 -20.89 -0.74 -0.16
CA THR A 437 -19.73 -0.08 0.41
C THR A 437 -20.00 1.38 0.11
N THR A 438 -20.62 2.07 1.04
CA THR A 438 -20.52 3.52 1.13
C THR A 438 -19.03 3.79 0.97
N PRO A 439 -18.60 4.70 0.06
CA PRO A 439 -17.20 5.00 -0.12
C PRO A 439 -16.64 5.28 1.26
N THR A 440 -15.84 4.37 1.79
CA THR A 440 -15.29 4.54 3.12
C THR A 440 -14.27 5.65 2.95
N GLU A 441 -14.54 6.76 3.58
CA GLU A 441 -13.71 7.96 3.62
C GLU A 441 -12.46 7.66 4.46
N GLY A 442 -11.68 6.67 4.05
CA GLY A 442 -10.40 6.33 4.66
C GLY A 442 -9.38 7.43 4.38
N GLY A 443 -8.65 7.91 5.37
CA GLY A 443 -7.54 8.83 5.20
C GLY A 443 -6.41 8.19 4.43
N ILE A 444 -5.73 8.95 3.57
CA ILE A 444 -4.54 8.48 2.84
C ILE A 444 -3.34 8.24 3.77
N LEU A 445 -3.29 8.94 4.89
CA LEU A 445 -2.31 8.77 5.96
C LEU A 445 -2.98 8.23 7.22
N SER A 446 -2.30 7.38 7.96
CA SER A 446 -2.76 6.86 9.25
C SER A 446 -3.02 7.96 10.30
N THR A 447 -2.43 9.13 10.11
CA THR A 447 -2.65 10.32 10.94
C THR A 447 -3.90 11.11 10.57
N GLU A 448 -4.47 10.88 9.41
CA GLU A 448 -5.77 11.41 9.02
C GLU A 448 -6.89 10.54 9.61
N ARG A 449 -6.85 10.35 10.94
CA ARG A 449 -7.91 9.65 11.67
C ARG A 449 -9.18 10.47 11.51
N ARG A 450 -10.16 9.90 10.86
CA ARG A 450 -11.49 10.50 10.82
C ARG A 450 -12.27 9.97 12.01
N LEU A 451 -12.13 10.67 13.12
CA LEU A 451 -12.95 10.41 14.29
C LEU A 451 -14.35 10.93 13.98
N MET A 452 -15.32 10.04 13.99
CA MET A 452 -16.74 10.37 13.99
C MET A 452 -17.32 10.03 15.34
N ASP A 453 -18.07 10.97 15.90
CA ASP A 453 -18.76 10.79 17.17
C ASP A 453 -20.17 10.22 16.91
N PHE A 454 -20.50 9.17 17.62
CA PHE A 454 -21.79 8.52 17.53
C PHE A 454 -22.45 8.51 18.90
N PRO A 455 -23.70 9.00 19.04
CA PRO A 455 -24.47 8.82 20.26
C PRO A 455 -24.77 7.35 20.48
N VAL A 456 -24.64 6.87 21.71
CA VAL A 456 -24.82 5.46 22.05
C VAL A 456 -26.20 5.23 22.66
N GLU A 457 -26.99 4.37 22.01
CA GLU A 457 -28.31 3.97 22.51
C GLU A 457 -28.23 2.90 23.61
N SER A 458 -27.30 1.95 23.45
CA SER A 458 -27.11 0.87 24.42
C SER A 458 -25.74 0.21 24.32
N VAL A 459 -25.27 -0.32 25.46
CA VAL A 459 -24.05 -1.11 25.55
C VAL A 459 -24.40 -2.51 26.02
N SER A 460 -23.83 -3.52 25.37
CA SER A 460 -23.97 -4.93 25.74
C SER A 460 -22.63 -5.65 25.61
N ALA A 461 -22.51 -6.80 26.27
CA ALA A 461 -21.33 -7.65 26.12
C ALA A 461 -21.72 -9.11 25.96
N SER A 462 -20.87 -9.87 25.27
CA SER A 462 -20.98 -11.32 25.13
C SER A 462 -19.60 -11.94 24.98
N VAL A 463 -19.47 -13.19 25.48
CA VAL A 463 -18.25 -13.96 25.24
C VAL A 463 -18.20 -14.44 23.80
N ALA A 464 -17.06 -14.28 23.17
CA ALA A 464 -16.77 -14.80 21.85
C ALA A 464 -15.44 -15.56 21.84
N VAL A 465 -15.29 -16.52 20.93
CA VAL A 465 -14.09 -17.34 20.80
C VAL A 465 -13.32 -16.97 19.54
N SER A 466 -12.03 -16.73 19.69
CA SER A 466 -11.14 -16.44 18.57
C SER A 466 -10.97 -17.67 17.67
N ARG A 467 -11.37 -17.58 16.42
CA ARG A 467 -11.16 -18.65 15.43
C ARG A 467 -9.68 -18.97 15.18
N LYS A 468 -8.79 -18.04 15.52
CA LYS A 468 -7.34 -18.18 15.27
C LYS A 468 -6.62 -18.84 16.43
N THR A 469 -7.02 -18.54 17.67
CA THR A 469 -6.31 -18.98 18.89
C THR A 469 -7.12 -19.95 19.74
N GLY A 470 -8.42 -20.09 19.50
CA GLY A 470 -9.33 -20.87 20.34
C GLY A 470 -9.62 -20.26 21.71
N GLN A 471 -9.09 -19.08 22.01
CA GLN A 471 -9.23 -18.41 23.30
C GLN A 471 -10.48 -17.53 23.34
N SER A 472 -11.13 -17.48 24.49
CA SER A 472 -12.31 -16.65 24.74
C SER A 472 -11.92 -15.20 24.99
N TYR A 473 -12.73 -14.27 24.51
CA TYR A 473 -12.62 -12.84 24.80
C TYR A 473 -14.00 -12.23 25.00
N LEU A 474 -14.07 -11.14 25.76
CA LEU A 474 -15.31 -10.38 25.94
C LEU A 474 -15.47 -9.39 24.79
N ARG A 475 -16.55 -9.50 24.02
CA ARG A 475 -16.93 -8.54 23.00
C ARG A 475 -17.93 -7.55 23.58
N VAL A 476 -17.52 -6.28 23.68
CA VAL A 476 -18.42 -5.20 24.07
C VAL A 476 -18.96 -4.54 22.81
N SER A 477 -20.27 -4.39 22.75
CA SER A 477 -21.01 -3.86 21.61
C SER A 477 -21.71 -2.55 21.98
N TYR A 478 -21.46 -1.50 21.22
CA TYR A 478 -22.07 -0.18 21.34
C TYR A 478 -23.07 0.00 20.21
N ARG A 479 -24.35 0.01 20.53
CA ARG A 479 -25.41 0.27 19.55
C ARG A 479 -25.59 1.78 19.42
N VAL A 480 -25.44 2.30 18.20
CA VAL A 480 -25.58 3.73 17.88
C VAL A 480 -26.80 4.01 17.01
N SER A 481 -27.39 2.98 16.41
CA SER A 481 -28.67 3.05 15.70
C SER A 481 -29.26 1.64 15.56
N LEU A 482 -30.47 1.54 14.99
CA LEU A 482 -31.10 0.24 14.70
C LEU A 482 -30.24 -0.67 13.81
N PHE A 483 -29.37 -0.07 12.97
CA PHE A 483 -28.62 -0.81 11.95
C PHE A 483 -27.10 -0.76 12.16
N GLU A 484 -26.59 0.00 13.13
CA GLU A 484 -25.16 0.20 13.31
C GLU A 484 -24.71 -0.10 14.73
N VAL A 485 -23.73 -1.01 14.84
CA VAL A 485 -23.13 -1.46 16.09
C VAL A 485 -21.62 -1.48 15.94
N PHE A 486 -20.94 -0.78 16.81
CA PHE A 486 -19.48 -0.85 16.91
C PHE A 486 -19.06 -1.80 18.03
N THR A 487 -17.96 -2.53 17.83
CA THR A 487 -17.51 -3.53 18.81
C THR A 487 -16.08 -3.33 19.24
N GLN A 488 -15.81 -3.61 20.51
CA GLN A 488 -14.49 -3.65 21.11
C GLN A 488 -14.25 -4.98 21.79
N ASN A 489 -13.09 -5.59 21.54
CA ASN A 489 -12.75 -6.89 22.12
C ASN A 489 -11.82 -6.71 23.33
N LEU A 490 -12.17 -7.26 24.47
CA LEU A 490 -11.38 -7.25 25.70
C LEU A 490 -10.86 -8.65 25.99
N MET A 491 -9.55 -8.81 26.05
CA MET A 491 -8.85 -10.07 26.26
C MET A 491 -8.72 -10.36 27.79
N ILE A 492 -9.82 -10.37 28.52
CA ILE A 492 -9.80 -10.55 29.98
C ILE A 492 -9.31 -11.97 30.31
N GLY A 493 -8.37 -12.05 31.25
CA GLY A 493 -7.78 -13.32 31.67
C GLY A 493 -6.56 -13.78 30.87
N TYR A 494 -6.12 -13.03 29.87
CA TYR A 494 -4.90 -13.37 29.11
C TYR A 494 -3.66 -13.05 29.94
N PRO A 495 -2.66 -13.96 30.03
CA PRO A 495 -1.43 -13.77 30.81
C PRO A 495 -0.38 -12.92 30.05
N ASN A 496 -0.81 -11.83 29.41
CA ASN A 496 0.04 -10.98 28.60
C ASN A 496 -0.39 -9.49 28.74
N PRO A 497 0.35 -8.52 28.18
CA PRO A 497 0.00 -7.10 28.26
C PRO A 497 -1.43 -6.78 27.77
N ALA A 498 -1.96 -7.53 26.81
CA ALA A 498 -3.33 -7.32 26.32
C ALA A 498 -4.38 -7.64 27.39
N GLY A 499 -4.13 -8.67 28.24
CA GLY A 499 -5.02 -8.99 29.37
C GLY A 499 -4.99 -7.91 30.46
N GLN A 500 -3.82 -7.39 30.78
CA GLN A 500 -3.67 -6.28 31.72
C GLN A 500 -4.39 -5.02 31.22
N TYR A 501 -4.21 -4.68 29.96
CA TYR A 501 -4.89 -3.55 29.34
C TYR A 501 -6.43 -3.75 29.30
N ALA A 502 -6.90 -4.96 29.05
CA ALA A 502 -8.31 -5.29 29.08
C ALA A 502 -8.94 -5.07 30.47
N LEU A 503 -8.23 -5.42 31.55
CA LEU A 503 -8.70 -5.18 32.91
C LEU A 503 -8.74 -3.67 33.26
N ILE A 504 -7.74 -2.90 32.84
CA ILE A 504 -7.74 -1.44 33.02
C ILE A 504 -8.93 -0.80 32.26
N LYS A 505 -9.20 -1.24 31.03
CA LYS A 505 -10.39 -0.79 30.29
C LYS A 505 -11.68 -1.20 30.98
N TRP A 506 -11.79 -2.44 31.44
CA TRP A 506 -12.94 -2.95 32.15
C TRP A 506 -13.31 -2.07 33.36
N THR A 507 -12.35 -1.76 34.23
CA THR A 507 -12.60 -0.92 35.42
C THR A 507 -13.08 0.49 35.08
N LYS A 508 -12.75 1.00 33.89
CA LYS A 508 -13.26 2.31 33.43
C LYS A 508 -14.69 2.23 32.89
N MET A 509 -15.08 1.08 32.35
CA MET A 509 -16.35 0.88 31.64
C MET A 509 -17.52 0.51 32.53
N VAL A 510 -17.25 0.02 33.73
CA VAL A 510 -18.29 -0.52 34.62
C VAL A 510 -18.35 0.22 35.95
N ASP A 511 -19.57 0.24 36.55
CA ASP A 511 -19.77 0.55 37.94
C ASP A 511 -19.63 -0.73 38.74
N SER A 512 -18.52 -0.86 39.46
CA SER A 512 -18.27 -2.02 40.32
C SER A 512 -17.85 -1.60 41.70
N GLU A 513 -18.26 -2.35 42.71
CA GLU A 513 -17.69 -2.25 44.05
C GLU A 513 -16.21 -2.62 44.04
N PRO A 514 -15.36 -2.01 44.89
CA PRO A 514 -13.95 -2.37 44.99
C PRO A 514 -13.78 -3.87 45.31
N GLY A 515 -13.13 -4.61 44.41
CA GLY A 515 -12.82 -6.04 44.60
C GLY A 515 -13.49 -7.00 43.63
N LEU A 516 -14.45 -6.56 42.82
CA LEU A 516 -15.10 -7.41 41.79
C LEU A 516 -14.35 -7.27 40.44
N LEU A 517 -13.18 -7.92 40.34
CA LEU A 517 -12.42 -8.00 39.09
C LEU A 517 -12.59 -9.39 38.44
N PRO A 518 -13.04 -9.47 37.17
CA PRO A 518 -13.15 -10.75 36.49
C PRO A 518 -11.78 -11.29 36.10
N HIS A 519 -11.56 -12.58 36.35
CA HIS A 519 -10.35 -13.29 35.97
C HIS A 519 -10.43 -13.92 34.57
N THR A 520 -11.62 -14.02 34.01
CA THR A 520 -11.87 -14.53 32.65
C THR A 520 -13.00 -13.74 31.99
N SER A 521 -13.10 -13.86 30.66
CA SER A 521 -14.17 -13.23 29.87
C SER A 521 -15.55 -13.75 30.22
N GLU A 522 -15.67 -15.05 30.56
CA GLU A 522 -16.90 -15.71 30.99
C GLU A 522 -17.36 -15.14 32.34
N LYS A 523 -16.43 -14.90 33.27
CA LYS A 523 -16.77 -14.32 34.57
C LYS A 523 -17.22 -12.86 34.46
N ALA A 524 -16.65 -12.11 33.51
CA ALA A 524 -17.10 -10.75 33.19
C ALA A 524 -18.54 -10.73 32.65
N GLU A 525 -18.89 -11.67 31.76
CA GLU A 525 -20.23 -11.80 31.22
C GLU A 525 -21.22 -12.24 32.32
N GLU A 526 -20.84 -13.17 33.21
CA GLU A 526 -21.64 -13.60 34.35
C GLU A 526 -21.97 -12.43 35.30
N TYR A 527 -21.02 -11.58 35.64
CA TYR A 527 -21.24 -10.40 36.47
C TYR A 527 -22.22 -9.40 35.83
N LEU A 528 -22.15 -9.20 34.52
CA LEU A 528 -23.07 -8.33 33.79
C LEU A 528 -24.48 -8.93 33.70
N SER A 529 -24.59 -10.22 33.39
CA SER A 529 -25.86 -10.92 33.21
C SER A 529 -26.62 -11.12 34.53
N SER A 530 -25.89 -11.33 35.65
CA SER A 530 -26.48 -11.40 36.99
C SER A 530 -26.87 -10.03 37.58
N GLY A 531 -26.47 -8.94 36.92
CA GLY A 531 -26.70 -7.57 37.42
C GLY A 531 -25.81 -7.15 38.57
N GLN A 532 -24.80 -7.96 38.95
CA GLN A 532 -23.81 -7.62 39.99
C GLN A 532 -22.94 -6.43 39.57
N ILE A 533 -22.70 -6.29 38.28
CA ILE A 533 -21.97 -5.18 37.66
C ILE A 533 -22.81 -4.61 36.51
N LYS A 534 -22.78 -3.31 36.32
CA LYS A 534 -23.46 -2.63 35.21
C LYS A 534 -22.45 -1.79 34.43
N PHE A 535 -22.67 -1.64 33.14
CA PHE A 535 -21.93 -0.62 32.38
C PHE A 535 -22.29 0.77 32.87
N LYS A 536 -21.29 1.63 32.95
CA LYS A 536 -21.53 3.08 33.10
C LYS A 536 -22.34 3.57 31.90
N PRO A 537 -23.27 4.49 32.10
CA PRO A 537 -23.98 5.10 30.98
C PRO A 537 -22.99 5.74 30.01
N VAL A 538 -23.05 5.36 28.74
CA VAL A 538 -22.21 5.90 27.67
C VAL A 538 -23.05 6.89 26.87
N SER A 539 -22.57 8.12 26.72
CA SER A 539 -23.23 9.16 25.92
C SER A 539 -22.83 9.07 24.45
N ASN A 540 -21.53 9.01 24.18
CA ASN A 540 -20.98 8.95 22.83
C ASN A 540 -19.79 7.99 22.73
N ILE A 541 -19.50 7.54 21.52
CA ILE A 541 -18.23 6.93 21.15
C ILE A 541 -17.63 7.66 19.95
N SER A 542 -16.31 7.88 19.99
CA SER A 542 -15.56 8.34 18.83
C SER A 542 -14.94 7.14 18.13
N VAL A 543 -15.31 6.92 16.87
CA VAL A 543 -14.86 5.79 16.07
C VAL A 543 -13.95 6.28 14.97
N ASP A 544 -12.80 5.63 14.81
CA ASP A 544 -11.92 5.86 13.66
C ASP A 544 -12.51 5.18 12.42
N MET A 545 -13.21 5.96 11.61
CA MET A 545 -13.83 5.50 10.37
C MET A 545 -12.81 5.21 9.26
N ALA A 546 -11.58 5.68 9.39
CA ALA A 546 -10.48 5.39 8.47
C ALA A 546 -9.88 3.99 8.71
N SER A 547 -10.05 3.43 9.91
CA SER A 547 -9.54 2.10 10.23
C SER A 547 -10.41 1.01 9.59
N ARG A 548 -9.77 0.00 8.99
CA ARG A 548 -10.45 -1.19 8.43
C ARG A 548 -11.43 -1.85 9.39
N TRP A 549 -11.18 -1.73 10.68
CA TRP A 549 -11.95 -2.38 11.75
C TRP A 549 -12.88 -1.41 12.48
N LYS A 550 -12.97 -0.12 12.02
CA LYS A 550 -13.75 0.93 12.66
C LYS A 550 -13.47 0.95 14.18
N GLU A 551 -12.24 1.26 14.53
CA GLU A 551 -11.74 1.14 15.90
C GLU A 551 -12.34 2.22 16.79
N ILE A 552 -12.87 1.83 17.96
CA ILE A 552 -13.37 2.76 18.98
C ILE A 552 -12.18 3.39 19.70
N MET A 553 -11.97 4.67 19.48
CA MET A 553 -10.84 5.46 20.00
C MET A 553 -11.16 6.10 21.35
N ARG A 554 -12.40 6.55 21.55
CA ARG A 554 -12.85 7.19 22.77
C ARG A 554 -14.26 6.75 23.13
N VAL A 555 -14.52 6.62 24.42
CA VAL A 555 -15.84 6.35 24.99
C VAL A 555 -16.11 7.46 26.02
N ASP A 556 -17.17 8.23 25.79
CA ASP A 556 -17.58 9.31 26.68
C ASP A 556 -18.72 8.78 27.59
N TYR A 557 -18.52 8.86 28.89
CA TYR A 557 -19.51 8.44 29.86
C TYR A 557 -20.42 9.61 30.23
N ALA A 558 -21.70 9.34 30.48
CA ALA A 558 -22.71 10.38 30.70
C ALA A 558 -22.51 11.21 31.97
N ASN A 559 -21.59 10.81 32.86
CA ASN A 559 -21.32 11.47 34.15
C ASN A 559 -19.87 11.94 34.30
N ASP A 560 -19.08 11.90 33.23
CA ASP A 560 -17.78 12.54 33.12
C ASP A 560 -17.95 13.96 32.46
#